data_5f2adeb557952bda546efbbc9e41e026
#
_entry.id   5f2adeb557952bda546efbbc9e41e026
#
_cell.length_a   1.000
_cell.length_b   1.000
_cell.length_c   1.000
_cell.angle_alpha   90.00
_cell.angle_beta   90.00
_cell.angle_gamma   90.00
#
_symmetry.space_group_name_H-M   'P 1'
#
loop_
_entity.id
_entity.type
_entity.pdbx_description
1 polymer ?
#
loop_
_entity_poly.entity_id
_entity_poly.type
_entity_poly.pdbx_seq_one_letter_code
_entity_poly.pdbx_strand_id
1 'polypeptide(L)' 'MGFPTANIEADASLDARDGVYASRVEVDGRMYDAMSNLGYKPTVDGRRRLLETNIFGFEGDLYGRRLRVELLRFIRPEPV' A
#
# COMPACT_ATOMS: atom_id res chain seq x y z
N MET A 1 11.75 3.87 14.62
CA MET A 1 11.78 3.89 13.19
C MET A 1 10.81 2.92 12.58
N GLY A 2 9.93 3.36 11.73
CA GLY A 2 9.00 2.47 11.08
C GLY A 2 9.55 1.91 9.78
N PHE A 3 8.76 1.09 9.12
CA PHE A 3 9.08 0.61 7.79
C PHE A 3 8.76 1.69 6.76
N PRO A 4 9.47 1.71 5.63
CA PRO A 4 9.11 2.64 4.56
C PRO A 4 7.67 2.43 4.13
N THR A 5 6.96 3.53 3.92
CA THR A 5 5.55 3.51 3.58
C THR A 5 5.33 4.22 2.26
N ALA A 6 4.61 3.57 1.37
CA ALA A 6 4.18 4.18 0.12
C ALA A 6 2.67 4.36 0.15
N ASN A 7 2.20 5.52 -0.30
CA ASN A 7 0.78 5.81 -0.43
C ASN A 7 0.46 5.94 -1.90
N ILE A 8 -0.39 5.05 -2.39
CA ILE A 8 -0.76 5.01 -3.79
C ILE A 8 -2.25 5.27 -3.89
N GLU A 9 -2.63 6.22 -4.74
CA GLU A 9 -4.03 6.51 -4.95
C GLU A 9 -4.66 5.36 -5.73
N ALA A 10 -5.77 4.84 -5.21
CA ALA A 10 -6.45 3.71 -5.81
C ALA A 10 -7.76 4.18 -6.45
N ASP A 11 -8.02 3.67 -7.64
CA ASP A 11 -9.28 3.93 -8.33
C ASP A 11 -10.43 3.30 -7.56
N ALA A 12 -11.55 4.01 -7.47
CA ALA A 12 -12.74 3.49 -6.79
C ALA A 12 -13.26 2.23 -7.48
N SER A 13 -12.94 2.04 -8.76
CA SER A 13 -13.34 0.86 -9.51
C SER A 13 -12.43 -0.34 -9.29
N LEU A 14 -11.36 -0.19 -8.51
CA LEU A 14 -10.47 -1.30 -8.23
C LEU A 14 -11.24 -2.44 -7.56
N ASP A 15 -11.18 -3.62 -8.15
CA ASP A 15 -11.95 -4.78 -7.71
C ASP A 15 -11.25 -5.50 -6.56
N ALA A 16 -11.15 -4.83 -5.43
CA ALA A 16 -10.60 -5.37 -4.21
C ALA A 16 -11.34 -4.74 -3.05
N ARG A 17 -11.69 -5.54 -2.04
CA ARG A 17 -12.41 -4.99 -0.89
C ARG A 17 -11.43 -4.23 0.00
N ASP A 18 -11.93 -3.21 0.66
CA ASP A 18 -11.13 -2.45 1.61
C ASP A 18 -10.71 -3.33 2.78
N GLY A 19 -9.47 -3.15 3.23
CA GLY A 19 -8.97 -3.94 4.33
C GLY A 19 -7.45 -4.04 4.31
N VAL A 20 -6.94 -4.93 5.15
CA VAL A 20 -5.51 -5.15 5.30
C VAL A 20 -5.13 -6.41 4.53
N TYR A 21 -4.06 -6.31 3.77
CA TYR A 21 -3.57 -7.37 2.89
C TYR A 21 -2.13 -7.70 3.16
N ALA A 22 -1.80 -8.98 3.09
CA ALA A 22 -0.41 -9.37 2.85
C ALA A 22 -0.11 -9.04 1.39
N SER A 23 1.02 -8.43 1.13
CA SER A 23 1.33 -7.97 -0.22
C SER A 23 2.81 -8.16 -0.52
N ARG A 24 3.15 -7.92 -1.76
CA ARG A 24 4.53 -7.97 -2.24
C ARG A 24 4.76 -6.74 -3.10
N VAL A 25 5.91 -6.13 -2.93
CA VAL A 25 6.24 -4.91 -3.65
C VAL A 25 7.52 -5.10 -4.43
N GLU A 26 7.48 -4.73 -5.69
CA GLU A 26 8.67 -4.67 -6.51
C GLU A 26 9.18 -3.24 -6.49
N VAL A 27 10.43 -3.05 -6.07
CA VAL A 27 11.09 -1.76 -6.05
C VAL A 27 12.33 -1.87 -6.92
N ASP A 28 12.32 -1.17 -8.06
CA ASP A 28 13.44 -1.19 -9.02
C ASP A 28 13.88 -2.61 -9.37
N GLY A 29 12.91 -3.49 -9.57
CA GLY A 29 13.17 -4.86 -9.99
C GLY A 29 13.43 -5.85 -8.88
N ARG A 30 13.46 -5.42 -7.62
CA ARG A 30 13.62 -6.32 -6.47
C ARG A 30 12.30 -6.48 -5.74
N MET A 31 12.05 -7.70 -5.27
CA MET A 31 10.79 -8.01 -4.59
C MET A 31 10.97 -7.96 -3.08
N TYR A 32 9.99 -7.38 -2.41
CA TYR A 32 9.96 -7.26 -0.95
C TYR A 32 8.61 -7.69 -0.43
N ASP A 33 8.60 -8.32 0.72
CA ASP A 33 7.35 -8.59 1.42
C ASP A 33 6.83 -7.30 2.01
N ALA A 34 5.50 -7.18 2.10
CA ALA A 34 4.88 -5.95 2.53
C ALA A 34 3.52 -6.22 3.15
N MET A 35 2.98 -5.19 3.78
CA MET A 35 1.60 -5.20 4.27
C MET A 35 0.92 -3.96 3.73
N SER A 36 -0.27 -4.13 3.17
CA SER A 36 -1.00 -3.04 2.54
C SER A 36 -2.35 -2.84 3.20
N ASN A 37 -2.74 -1.59 3.31
CA ASN A 37 -4.05 -1.20 3.84
C ASN A 37 -4.76 -0.40 2.77
N LEU A 38 -5.89 -0.94 2.29
CA LEU A 38 -6.69 -0.30 1.25
C LEU A 38 -7.93 0.31 1.88
N GLY A 39 -8.13 1.60 1.72
CA GLY A 39 -9.29 2.25 2.30
C GLY A 39 -9.34 3.73 2.01
N TYR A 40 -10.46 4.34 2.41
CA TYR A 40 -10.66 5.77 2.24
C TYR A 40 -10.01 6.54 3.38
N LYS A 41 -9.26 7.57 3.04
CA LYS A 41 -8.58 8.42 4.01
C LYS A 41 -9.03 9.86 3.80
N PRO A 42 -9.17 10.65 4.87
CA PRO A 42 -9.45 12.08 4.71
C PRO A 42 -8.26 12.80 4.09
N THR A 43 -8.55 13.75 3.23
CA THR A 43 -7.55 14.57 2.59
C THR A 43 -7.97 16.04 2.72
N VAL A 44 -7.11 16.94 2.24
CA VAL A 44 -7.37 18.37 2.34
C VAL A 44 -8.68 18.73 1.63
N ASP A 45 -8.95 18.09 0.50
CA ASP A 45 -10.10 18.42 -0.35
C ASP A 45 -11.16 17.32 -0.36
N GLY A 46 -11.20 16.46 0.68
CA GLY A 46 -12.22 15.43 0.77
C GLY A 46 -11.71 14.10 1.24
N ARG A 47 -12.08 13.03 0.53
CA ARG A 47 -11.64 11.67 0.84
C ARG A 47 -11.09 11.03 -0.40
N ARG A 48 -10.04 10.24 -0.24
CA ARG A 48 -9.46 9.48 -1.34
C ARG A 48 -9.24 8.04 -0.92
N ARG A 49 -9.38 7.15 -1.86
CA ARG A 49 -9.10 5.74 -1.63
C ARG A 49 -7.62 5.52 -1.85
N LEU A 50 -6.92 5.11 -0.81
CA LEU A 50 -5.47 4.96 -0.85
C LEU A 50 -5.06 3.55 -0.51
N LEU A 51 -4.01 3.09 -1.16
CA LEU A 51 -3.33 1.86 -0.81
C LEU A 51 -2.06 2.26 -0.08
N GLU A 52 -2.06 2.07 1.24
CA GLU A 52 -0.92 2.39 2.07
C GLU A 52 -0.13 1.11 2.29
N THR A 53 1.13 1.08 1.85
CA THR A 53 1.92 -0.13 1.85
C THR A 53 3.19 0.05 2.66
N ASN A 54 3.37 -0.80 3.66
CA ASN A 54 4.57 -0.85 4.48
C ASN A 54 5.47 -1.96 3.95
N ILE A 55 6.68 -1.60 3.55
CA ILE A 55 7.60 -2.52 2.89
C ILE A 55 8.64 -3.01 3.88
N PHE A 56 8.75 -4.34 4.01
CA PHE A 56 9.68 -4.94 4.97
C PHE A 56 11.03 -5.17 4.32
N GLY A 57 12.09 -4.86 5.06
CA GLY A 57 13.44 -5.14 4.60
C GLY A 57 14.00 -4.19 3.57
N PHE A 58 13.26 -3.17 3.19
CA PHE A 58 13.76 -2.17 2.28
C PHE A 58 14.41 -1.04 3.07
N GLU A 59 15.61 -0.65 2.66
CA GLU A 59 16.30 0.49 3.25
C GLU A 59 16.49 1.55 2.18
N GLY A 60 16.29 2.79 2.57
CA GLY A 60 16.45 3.91 1.68
C GLY A 60 15.16 4.66 1.45
N ASP A 61 15.20 5.53 0.45
CA ASP A 61 14.10 6.44 0.14
C ASP A 61 13.30 5.88 -1.03
N LEU A 62 11.99 5.87 -0.88
CA LEU A 62 11.08 5.40 -1.93
C LEU A 62 10.74 6.49 -2.94
N TYR A 63 11.09 7.73 -2.65
CA TYR A 63 10.71 8.86 -3.46
C TYR A 63 11.32 8.73 -4.87
N GLY A 64 10.48 8.90 -5.89
CA GLY A 64 10.92 8.83 -7.27
C GLY A 64 11.19 7.42 -7.80
N ARG A 65 10.96 6.38 -6.98
CA ARG A 65 11.17 5.01 -7.42
C ARG A 65 9.91 4.43 -8.01
N ARG A 66 10.08 3.52 -8.95
CA ARG A 66 8.96 2.80 -9.55
C ARG A 66 8.59 1.65 -8.64
N LEU A 67 7.32 1.63 -8.23
CA LEU A 67 6.79 0.60 -7.35
C LEU A 67 5.69 -0.18 -8.05
N ARG A 68 5.66 -1.47 -7.78
CA ARG A 68 4.59 -2.33 -8.26
C ARG A 68 4.12 -3.16 -7.08
N VAL A 69 2.85 -3.00 -6.70
CA VAL A 69 2.30 -3.67 -5.52
C VAL A 69 1.37 -4.78 -5.98
N GLU A 70 1.58 -5.96 -5.42
CA GLU A 70 0.72 -7.11 -5.67
C GLU A 70 0.05 -7.50 -4.35
N LEU A 71 -1.28 -7.47 -4.33
CA LEU A 71 -2.05 -7.92 -3.16
C LEU A 71 -2.18 -9.42 -3.21
N LEU A 72 -1.68 -10.11 -2.17
CA LEU A 72 -1.60 -11.57 -2.18
C LEU A 72 -2.73 -12.22 -1.40
N ARG A 73 -3.06 -11.65 -0.23
CA ARG A 73 -4.01 -12.29 0.66
C ARG A 73 -4.71 -11.25 1.51
N PHE A 74 -6.03 -11.33 1.55
CA PHE A 74 -6.83 -10.48 2.44
C PHE A 74 -6.69 -11.01 3.88
N ILE A 75 -6.38 -10.12 4.81
CA ILE A 75 -6.15 -10.51 6.20
C ILE A 75 -7.36 -10.15 7.07
N ARG A 76 -7.80 -8.90 7.00
CA ARG A 76 -8.91 -8.44 7.82
C ARG A 76 -9.43 -7.11 7.30
N PRO A 77 -10.67 -6.74 7.69
CA PRO A 77 -11.19 -5.43 7.32
C PRO A 77 -10.33 -4.31 7.91
N GLU A 78 -10.41 -3.14 7.30
CA GLU A 78 -9.70 -1.98 7.81
C GLU A 78 -10.27 -1.60 9.17
N PRO A 79 -9.40 -1.32 10.17
CA PRO A 79 -9.87 -0.87 11.48
C PRO A 79 -10.60 0.46 11.36
N VAL A 80 -11.62 0.63 12.17
CA VAL A 80 -12.40 1.86 12.23
C VAL A 80 -11.74 2.84 13.19
#